data_e53d9ec20e63206a5cdbddcb449c5fa1
#
_entry.id   e53d9ec20e63206a5cdbddcb449c5fa1
#
_cell.length_a   1.000
_cell.length_b   1.000
_cell.length_c   1.000
_cell.angle_alpha   90.00
_cell.angle_beta   90.00
_cell.angle_gamma   90.00
#
_symmetry.space_group_name_H-M   'P 1'
#
loop_
_entity.id
_entity.type
_entity.pdbx_description
1 polymer ?
#
loop_
_entity_poly.entity_id
_entity_poly.type
_entity_poly.pdbx_seq_one_letter_code
_entity_poly.pdbx_strand_id
1 'polypeptide(L)'
;MSITSDNSNGAIVLVTGIGGFLAGHIALQLLKQGYRVRGSLRSIGTSAATVGQLGAHTDGQLQNLSLVQADLDSDGGWAAAVEGCDYVIHTASPFPPGFAEKENALIQTARDGALRVLREAHRARVKRVVLTSSIAATNHGDGQAPFTEENWTDPKSPRATPYYKSKTLAERAAWGFAHEVGLDLAVINPSMILGPLLGPNFGTSVGLIHHLMTGRFNGIPRFGFSVVDVRDTADAHIRAMTNPAAGGERFIISGRFFWLKHLVAVLAHSFPDHASRLPSGVVSDEIVRVMAQSDPDARTIVHELNRDLSVSAAKAHRVLGWRLRPEEQCIRASAQSLIDLGLVPTSNGEPATRRPVTAS
;
A
#
# COMPACT_ATOMS: atom_id res chain seq x y z
N MET A 1 -31.46 1.74 -2.24
CA MET A 1 -31.52 1.28 -3.63
C MET A 1 -30.14 0.76 -4.01
N SER A 2 -30.03 -0.55 -4.17
CA SER A 2 -28.77 -1.24 -4.54
C SER A 2 -28.63 -1.13 -6.05
N ILE A 3 -27.72 -0.27 -6.52
CA ILE A 3 -27.32 -0.23 -7.92
C ILE A 3 -26.14 -1.20 -8.06
N THR A 4 -26.43 -2.48 -8.10
CA THR A 4 -25.52 -3.48 -8.66
C THR A 4 -25.81 -3.54 -10.16
N SER A 5 -25.24 -2.61 -10.93
CA SER A 5 -25.11 -2.82 -12.36
C SER A 5 -24.08 -3.93 -12.55
N ASP A 6 -24.51 -4.98 -13.25
CA ASP A 6 -23.80 -6.22 -13.58
C ASP A 6 -22.61 -5.96 -14.53
N ASN A 7 -21.67 -5.07 -14.13
CA ASN A 7 -20.49 -4.69 -14.89
C ASN A 7 -19.33 -5.71 -14.77
N SER A 8 -19.50 -6.75 -13.94
CA SER A 8 -18.45 -7.75 -13.68
C SER A 8 -18.41 -8.89 -14.70
N ASN A 9 -19.48 -9.08 -15.50
CA ASN A 9 -19.66 -10.27 -16.33
C ASN A 9 -18.59 -10.37 -17.42
N GLY A 10 -17.44 -10.96 -17.07
CA GLY A 10 -16.33 -11.27 -17.96
C GLY A 10 -15.26 -10.18 -18.12
N ALA A 11 -15.40 -9.01 -17.48
CA ALA A 11 -14.40 -7.95 -17.58
C ALA A 11 -13.04 -8.39 -17.02
N ILE A 12 -11.96 -8.09 -17.76
CA ILE A 12 -10.59 -8.44 -17.39
C ILE A 12 -9.92 -7.24 -16.74
N VAL A 13 -9.39 -7.44 -15.54
CA VAL A 13 -8.63 -6.42 -14.80
C VAL A 13 -7.19 -6.86 -14.65
N LEU A 14 -6.26 -6.06 -15.19
CA LEU A 14 -4.84 -6.23 -14.88
C LEU A 14 -4.56 -5.65 -13.49
N VAL A 15 -4.01 -6.47 -12.59
CA VAL A 15 -3.47 -6.03 -11.30
C VAL A 15 -1.95 -6.19 -11.33
N THR A 16 -1.20 -5.09 -11.31
CA THR A 16 0.26 -5.17 -11.39
C THR A 16 0.87 -5.47 -10.04
N GLY A 17 1.92 -6.33 -10.03
CA GLY A 17 2.61 -6.71 -8.80
C GLY A 17 1.76 -7.56 -7.85
N ILE A 18 0.99 -8.51 -8.40
CA ILE A 18 -0.04 -9.28 -7.69
C ILE A 18 0.48 -10.06 -6.46
N GLY A 19 1.77 -10.35 -6.37
CA GLY A 19 2.40 -10.94 -5.18
C GLY A 19 2.59 -9.97 -4.01
N GLY A 20 2.26 -8.67 -4.20
CA GLY A 20 2.35 -7.64 -3.16
C GLY A 20 1.15 -7.64 -2.21
N PHE A 21 1.34 -7.06 -1.02
CA PHE A 21 0.34 -7.01 0.05
C PHE A 21 -1.00 -6.42 -0.40
N LEU A 22 -1.00 -5.19 -0.94
CA LEU A 22 -2.21 -4.53 -1.43
C LEU A 22 -2.78 -5.23 -2.66
N ALA A 23 -1.93 -5.57 -3.63
CA ALA A 23 -2.33 -6.20 -4.88
C ALA A 23 -3.05 -7.53 -4.67
N GLY A 24 -2.59 -8.35 -3.72
CA GLY A 24 -3.24 -9.59 -3.34
C GLY A 24 -4.68 -9.37 -2.84
N HIS A 25 -4.89 -8.38 -1.97
CA HIS A 25 -6.23 -8.03 -1.49
C HIS A 25 -7.15 -7.46 -2.58
N ILE A 26 -6.61 -6.68 -3.52
CA ILE A 26 -7.35 -6.21 -4.70
C ILE A 26 -7.77 -7.42 -5.55
N ALA A 27 -6.82 -8.32 -5.85
CA ALA A 27 -7.11 -9.51 -6.64
C ALA A 27 -8.19 -10.39 -6.00
N LEU A 28 -8.11 -10.62 -4.67
CA LEU A 28 -9.12 -11.37 -3.94
C LEU A 28 -10.51 -10.74 -4.03
N GLN A 29 -10.61 -9.43 -3.86
CA GLN A 29 -11.90 -8.74 -3.93
C GLN A 29 -12.48 -8.74 -5.36
N LEU A 30 -11.64 -8.57 -6.38
CA LEU A 30 -12.06 -8.65 -7.78
C LEU A 30 -12.55 -10.06 -8.14
N LEU A 31 -11.81 -11.10 -7.75
CA LEU A 31 -12.22 -12.50 -7.97
C LEU A 31 -13.55 -12.81 -7.29
N LYS A 32 -13.75 -12.37 -6.03
CA LYS A 32 -15.01 -12.52 -5.29
C LYS A 32 -16.19 -11.77 -5.93
N GLN A 33 -15.91 -10.71 -6.68
CA GLN A 33 -16.92 -9.96 -7.44
C GLN A 33 -17.13 -10.50 -8.86
N GLY A 34 -16.48 -11.62 -9.23
CA GLY A 34 -16.68 -12.28 -10.53
C GLY A 34 -15.85 -11.70 -11.68
N TYR A 35 -14.90 -10.81 -11.42
CA TYR A 35 -13.97 -10.32 -12.44
C TYR A 35 -12.96 -11.39 -12.83
N ARG A 36 -12.50 -11.34 -14.07
CA ARG A 36 -11.30 -12.05 -14.51
C ARG A 36 -10.08 -11.21 -14.18
N VAL A 37 -9.16 -11.78 -13.39
CA VAL A 37 -7.96 -11.08 -12.94
C VAL A 37 -6.75 -11.57 -13.71
N ARG A 38 -6.00 -10.64 -14.30
CA ARG A 38 -4.66 -10.90 -14.79
C ARG A 38 -3.66 -10.24 -13.84
N GLY A 39 -2.80 -11.05 -13.21
CA GLY A 39 -1.79 -10.57 -12.29
C GLY A 39 -0.42 -10.49 -12.94
N SER A 40 0.28 -9.34 -12.85
CA SER A 40 1.68 -9.30 -13.28
C SER A 40 2.62 -9.66 -12.13
N LEU A 41 3.67 -10.42 -12.46
CA LEU A 41 4.77 -10.78 -11.58
C LEU A 41 6.09 -10.39 -12.25
N ARG A 42 7.07 -9.94 -11.45
CA ARG A 42 8.42 -9.68 -11.94
C ARG A 42 9.12 -10.96 -12.40
N SER A 43 8.87 -12.07 -11.72
CA SER A 43 9.36 -13.39 -12.07
C SER A 43 8.22 -14.42 -12.02
N ILE A 44 8.03 -15.15 -13.10
CA ILE A 44 7.00 -16.20 -13.16
C ILE A 44 7.32 -17.37 -12.22
N GLY A 45 8.58 -17.53 -11.82
CA GLY A 45 8.98 -18.52 -10.82
C GLY A 45 8.32 -18.37 -9.46
N THR A 46 7.76 -17.18 -9.14
CA THR A 46 6.98 -16.94 -7.91
C THR A 46 5.48 -17.22 -8.06
N SER A 47 5.02 -17.67 -9.22
CA SER A 47 3.60 -17.87 -9.51
C SER A 47 2.94 -18.89 -8.58
N ALA A 48 3.60 -20.02 -8.32
CA ALA A 48 3.05 -21.06 -7.44
C ALA A 48 2.80 -20.54 -6.01
N ALA A 49 3.74 -19.76 -5.46
CA ALA A 49 3.58 -19.14 -4.14
C ALA A 49 2.43 -18.13 -4.12
N THR A 50 2.31 -17.31 -5.17
CA THR A 50 1.21 -16.33 -5.30
C THR A 50 -0.15 -17.02 -5.44
N VAL A 51 -0.25 -18.04 -6.28
CA VAL A 51 -1.47 -18.85 -6.47
C VAL A 51 -1.87 -19.53 -5.15
N GLY A 52 -0.91 -20.17 -4.46
CA GLY A 52 -1.17 -20.81 -3.17
C GLY A 52 -1.64 -19.82 -2.10
N GLN A 53 -1.03 -18.64 -2.05
CA GLN A 53 -1.41 -17.57 -1.13
C GLN A 53 -2.84 -17.06 -1.40
N LEU A 54 -3.19 -16.79 -2.66
CA LEU A 54 -4.53 -16.34 -3.02
C LEU A 54 -5.55 -17.48 -2.87
N GLY A 55 -5.17 -18.72 -3.24
CA GLY A 55 -6.02 -19.90 -3.14
C GLY A 55 -6.52 -20.20 -1.74
N ALA A 56 -5.68 -19.94 -0.73
CA ALA A 56 -6.06 -20.11 0.67
C ALA A 56 -7.19 -19.14 1.13
N HIS A 57 -7.50 -18.11 0.32
CA HIS A 57 -8.48 -17.07 0.63
C HIS A 57 -9.60 -16.93 -0.42
N THR A 58 -9.64 -17.84 -1.42
CA THR A 58 -10.66 -17.85 -2.46
C THR A 58 -11.44 -19.15 -2.44
N ASP A 59 -12.73 -19.06 -2.37
CA ASP A 59 -13.64 -20.24 -2.36
C ASP A 59 -13.72 -20.88 -3.77
N GLY A 60 -12.58 -21.31 -4.33
CA GLY A 60 -12.49 -21.99 -5.63
C GLY A 60 -12.49 -21.08 -6.87
N GLN A 61 -12.37 -19.76 -6.71
CA GLN A 61 -12.47 -18.81 -7.85
C GLN A 61 -11.13 -18.54 -8.56
N LEU A 62 -10.13 -19.40 -8.39
CA LEU A 62 -8.83 -19.28 -9.05
C LEU A 62 -8.88 -19.51 -10.57
N GLN A 63 -9.92 -20.15 -11.10
CA GLN A 63 -10.09 -20.30 -12.55
C GLN A 63 -10.18 -18.96 -13.29
N ASN A 64 -10.56 -17.89 -12.60
CA ASN A 64 -10.61 -16.53 -13.14
C ASN A 64 -9.28 -15.76 -12.99
N LEU A 65 -8.21 -16.40 -12.48
CA LEU A 65 -6.89 -15.82 -12.30
C LEU A 65 -5.94 -16.30 -13.39
N SER A 66 -5.28 -15.36 -14.07
CA SER A 66 -4.15 -15.63 -14.95
C SER A 66 -2.94 -14.81 -14.52
N LEU A 67 -1.73 -15.30 -14.75
CA LEU A 67 -0.49 -14.63 -14.39
C LEU A 67 0.36 -14.36 -15.63
N VAL A 68 1.05 -13.21 -15.62
CA VAL A 68 1.93 -12.78 -16.70
C VAL A 68 3.21 -12.20 -16.12
N GLN A 69 4.33 -12.39 -16.82
CA GLN A 69 5.58 -11.76 -16.41
C GLN A 69 5.70 -10.35 -16.98
N ALA A 70 5.97 -9.37 -16.12
CA ALA A 70 6.31 -8.01 -16.51
C ALA A 70 7.09 -7.32 -15.38
N ASP A 71 8.12 -6.55 -15.71
CA ASP A 71 8.99 -5.86 -14.78
C ASP A 71 8.96 -4.35 -15.04
N LEU A 72 8.93 -3.53 -13.96
CA LEU A 72 8.95 -2.07 -14.06
C LEU A 72 10.25 -1.52 -14.66
N ASP A 73 11.34 -2.26 -14.60
CA ASP A 73 12.64 -1.88 -15.14
C ASP A 73 12.84 -2.32 -16.60
N SER A 74 11.85 -3.00 -17.20
CA SER A 74 11.89 -3.49 -18.58
C SER A 74 10.62 -3.13 -19.36
N ASP A 75 10.76 -2.83 -20.65
CA ASP A 75 9.59 -2.61 -21.53
C ASP A 75 8.90 -3.92 -21.92
N GLY A 76 9.61 -5.05 -21.78
CA GLY A 76 9.08 -6.37 -22.13
C GLY A 76 7.95 -6.84 -21.20
N GLY A 77 6.97 -7.54 -21.80
CA GLY A 77 5.86 -8.17 -21.08
C GLY A 77 4.62 -7.28 -20.87
N TRP A 78 4.75 -5.95 -20.87
CA TRP A 78 3.63 -5.06 -20.57
C TRP A 78 2.55 -5.07 -21.66
N ALA A 79 2.92 -5.13 -22.95
CA ALA A 79 1.96 -5.26 -24.04
C ALA A 79 1.06 -6.51 -23.86
N ALA A 80 1.68 -7.67 -23.60
CA ALA A 80 0.94 -8.90 -23.33
C ALA A 80 0.13 -8.83 -22.00
N ALA A 81 0.64 -8.10 -21.00
CA ALA A 81 -0.06 -7.94 -19.75
C ALA A 81 -1.37 -7.16 -19.89
N VAL A 82 -1.42 -6.13 -20.73
CA VAL A 82 -2.61 -5.28 -20.91
C VAL A 82 -3.54 -5.75 -22.04
N GLU A 83 -3.10 -6.64 -22.93
CA GLU A 83 -3.87 -7.10 -24.08
C GLU A 83 -5.25 -7.64 -23.66
N GLY A 84 -6.31 -7.06 -24.21
CA GLY A 84 -7.69 -7.44 -23.93
C GLY A 84 -8.19 -7.11 -22.52
N CYS A 85 -7.44 -6.35 -21.73
CA CYS A 85 -7.91 -5.89 -20.44
C CYS A 85 -8.88 -4.72 -20.58
N ASP A 86 -9.94 -4.73 -19.78
CA ASP A 86 -10.87 -3.61 -19.67
C ASP A 86 -10.33 -2.51 -18.76
N TYR A 87 -9.62 -2.89 -17.70
CA TYR A 87 -9.09 -2.00 -16.67
C TYR A 87 -7.69 -2.40 -16.24
N VAL A 88 -6.95 -1.42 -15.73
CA VAL A 88 -5.65 -1.65 -15.08
C VAL A 88 -5.68 -1.05 -13.69
N ILE A 89 -5.35 -1.85 -12.67
CA ILE A 89 -5.04 -1.37 -11.33
C ILE A 89 -3.53 -1.51 -11.14
N HIS A 90 -2.84 -0.37 -11.18
CA HIS A 90 -1.38 -0.31 -11.13
C HIS A 90 -0.90 -0.09 -9.71
N THR A 91 -0.55 -1.17 -9.01
CA THR A 91 -0.03 -1.13 -7.64
C THR A 91 1.48 -1.35 -7.56
N ALA A 92 2.08 -1.94 -8.59
CA ALA A 92 3.51 -2.19 -8.63
C ALA A 92 4.29 -0.87 -8.53
N SER A 93 5.17 -0.78 -7.57
CA SER A 93 6.07 0.36 -7.37
C SER A 93 7.30 -0.13 -6.63
N PRO A 94 8.50 0.39 -6.92
CA PRO A 94 9.65 0.12 -6.09
C PRO A 94 9.41 0.69 -4.69
N PHE A 95 9.58 -0.16 -3.70
CA PHE A 95 9.48 0.23 -2.29
C PHE A 95 10.71 -0.34 -1.58
N PRO A 96 11.81 0.43 -1.48
CA PRO A 96 13.04 -0.03 -0.87
C PRO A 96 12.85 -0.22 0.64
N PRO A 97 13.44 -1.26 1.24
CA PRO A 97 13.52 -1.35 2.68
C PRO A 97 14.45 -0.24 3.20
N GLY A 98 13.96 0.58 4.13
CA GLY A 98 14.74 1.64 4.76
C GLY A 98 14.98 2.87 3.86
N PHE A 99 16.04 3.62 4.20
CA PHE A 99 16.44 4.82 3.46
C PHE A 99 17.13 4.42 2.14
N ALA A 100 16.59 4.88 1.00
CA ALA A 100 17.16 4.57 -0.32
C ALA A 100 18.48 5.32 -0.54
N GLU A 101 19.59 4.60 -0.59
CA GLU A 101 20.91 5.18 -0.86
C GLU A 101 21.04 5.74 -2.29
N LYS A 102 20.23 5.22 -3.24
CA LYS A 102 20.24 5.63 -4.65
C LYS A 102 18.93 6.36 -5.01
N GLU A 103 18.78 7.61 -4.56
CA GLU A 103 17.57 8.41 -4.79
C GLU A 103 17.16 8.47 -6.26
N ASN A 104 18.11 8.76 -7.16
CA ASN A 104 17.82 8.90 -8.59
C ASN A 104 17.31 7.59 -9.21
N ALA A 105 17.87 6.44 -8.84
CA ALA A 105 17.42 5.14 -9.34
C ALA A 105 15.99 4.84 -8.86
N LEU A 106 15.68 5.12 -7.59
CA LEU A 106 14.33 4.94 -7.05
C LEU A 106 13.30 5.81 -7.79
N ILE A 107 13.64 7.09 -8.02
CA ILE A 107 12.77 8.03 -8.75
C ILE A 107 12.57 7.56 -10.19
N GLN A 108 13.63 7.16 -10.89
CA GLN A 108 13.55 6.68 -12.26
C GLN A 108 12.68 5.42 -12.37
N THR A 109 12.95 4.39 -11.58
CA THR A 109 12.14 3.15 -11.60
C THR A 109 10.67 3.45 -11.29
N ALA A 110 10.37 4.30 -10.31
CA ALA A 110 8.99 4.65 -9.96
C ALA A 110 8.28 5.39 -11.10
N ARG A 111 8.93 6.40 -11.67
CA ARG A 111 8.38 7.23 -12.74
C ARG A 111 8.27 6.46 -14.06
N ASP A 112 9.36 5.89 -14.50
CA ASP A 112 9.44 5.26 -15.82
C ASP A 112 8.67 3.95 -15.86
N GLY A 113 8.68 3.20 -14.75
CA GLY A 113 7.84 2.00 -14.57
C GLY A 113 6.36 2.32 -14.64
N ALA A 114 5.89 3.37 -13.96
CA ALA A 114 4.50 3.81 -14.07
C ALA A 114 4.16 4.20 -15.51
N LEU A 115 5.00 4.99 -16.17
CA LEU A 115 4.77 5.41 -17.55
C LEU A 115 4.77 4.23 -18.55
N ARG A 116 5.56 3.17 -18.34
CA ARG A 116 5.50 1.95 -19.15
C ARG A 116 4.11 1.35 -19.13
N VAL A 117 3.57 1.15 -17.93
CA VAL A 117 2.23 0.58 -17.78
C VAL A 117 1.16 1.47 -18.40
N LEU A 118 1.22 2.78 -18.19
CA LEU A 118 0.24 3.73 -18.73
C LEU A 118 0.28 3.79 -20.26
N ARG A 119 1.48 3.76 -20.87
CA ARG A 119 1.63 3.73 -22.35
C ARG A 119 0.98 2.50 -22.95
N GLU A 120 1.23 1.32 -22.39
CA GLU A 120 0.63 0.10 -22.89
C GLU A 120 -0.88 0.03 -22.63
N ALA A 121 -1.34 0.53 -21.48
CA ALA A 121 -2.77 0.69 -21.17
C ALA A 121 -3.48 1.60 -22.19
N HIS A 122 -2.86 2.73 -22.54
CA HIS A 122 -3.37 3.63 -23.59
C HIS A 122 -3.41 2.94 -24.96
N ARG A 123 -2.33 2.25 -25.38
CA ARG A 123 -2.29 1.50 -26.64
C ARG A 123 -3.37 0.43 -26.72
N ALA A 124 -3.61 -0.27 -25.62
CA ALA A 124 -4.64 -1.30 -25.50
C ALA A 124 -6.06 -0.72 -25.36
N ARG A 125 -6.21 0.61 -25.25
CA ARG A 125 -7.49 1.31 -25.08
C ARG A 125 -8.28 0.83 -23.87
N VAL A 126 -7.60 0.60 -22.74
CA VAL A 126 -8.30 0.24 -21.50
C VAL A 126 -9.26 1.37 -21.09
N LYS A 127 -10.38 1.01 -20.48
CA LYS A 127 -11.44 1.95 -20.08
C LYS A 127 -10.96 2.94 -19.02
N ARG A 128 -10.13 2.47 -18.08
CA ARG A 128 -9.54 3.28 -17.01
C ARG A 128 -8.30 2.61 -16.41
N VAL A 129 -7.34 3.43 -16.01
CA VAL A 129 -6.23 3.04 -15.13
C VAL A 129 -6.47 3.60 -13.74
N VAL A 130 -6.31 2.77 -12.69
CA VAL A 130 -6.26 3.21 -11.30
C VAL A 130 -4.83 3.05 -10.81
N LEU A 131 -4.15 4.16 -10.53
CA LEU A 131 -2.77 4.20 -10.07
C LEU A 131 -2.69 4.28 -8.55
N THR A 132 -1.93 3.42 -7.92
CA THR A 132 -1.58 3.52 -6.50
C THR A 132 -0.40 4.48 -6.32
N SER A 133 -0.68 5.65 -5.78
CA SER A 133 0.32 6.59 -5.30
C SER A 133 0.49 6.49 -3.77
N SER A 134 0.55 7.59 -3.05
CA SER A 134 0.66 7.65 -1.59
C SER A 134 0.29 9.04 -1.08
N ILE A 135 -0.13 9.19 0.18
CA ILE A 135 -0.17 10.49 0.85
C ILE A 135 1.20 11.16 0.89
N ALA A 136 2.28 10.40 0.74
CA ALA A 136 3.64 10.93 0.56
C ALA A 136 3.76 11.92 -0.61
N ALA A 137 2.86 11.86 -1.59
CA ALA A 137 2.78 12.83 -2.68
C ALA A 137 1.93 14.07 -2.33
N THR A 138 1.33 14.13 -1.13
CA THR A 138 0.41 15.22 -0.73
C THR A 138 0.88 16.05 0.45
N ASN A 139 1.43 15.43 1.51
CA ASN A 139 1.49 16.03 2.84
C ASN A 139 2.87 16.53 3.29
N HIS A 140 3.81 16.74 2.35
CA HIS A 140 5.15 17.27 2.62
C HIS A 140 5.48 18.55 1.82
N GLY A 141 4.46 19.34 1.50
CA GLY A 141 4.56 20.66 0.87
C GLY A 141 4.29 21.80 1.85
N ASP A 142 3.96 22.98 1.30
CA ASP A 142 3.71 24.24 2.03
C ASP A 142 2.26 24.34 2.56
N GLY A 143 1.59 23.25 2.80
CA GLY A 143 0.24 23.23 3.38
C GLY A 143 0.26 23.10 4.90
N GLN A 144 -0.92 23.29 5.49
CA GLN A 144 -1.21 22.96 6.89
C GLN A 144 -2.15 21.75 6.94
N ALA A 145 -1.94 20.91 7.96
CA ALA A 145 -2.83 19.79 8.22
C ALA A 145 -4.25 20.26 8.61
N PRO A 146 -5.30 19.52 8.24
CA PRO A 146 -5.27 18.31 7.44
C PRO A 146 -5.05 18.60 5.95
N PHE A 147 -4.10 17.91 5.32
CA PHE A 147 -3.86 18.00 3.88
C PHE A 147 -4.98 17.33 3.08
N THR A 148 -5.22 17.83 1.86
CA THR A 148 -6.24 17.35 0.95
C THR A 148 -5.63 16.92 -0.40
N GLU A 149 -6.46 16.47 -1.32
CA GLU A 149 -6.04 16.11 -2.68
C GLU A 149 -5.53 17.31 -3.50
N GLU A 150 -5.78 18.54 -3.07
CA GLU A 150 -5.26 19.77 -3.71
C GLU A 150 -3.78 20.00 -3.38
N ASN A 151 -3.32 19.44 -2.26
CA ASN A 151 -1.95 19.61 -1.80
C ASN A 151 -0.99 18.68 -2.54
N TRP A 152 0.23 19.16 -2.73
CA TRP A 152 1.33 18.40 -3.28
C TRP A 152 2.57 18.51 -2.42
N THR A 153 3.25 17.40 -2.24
CA THR A 153 4.61 17.41 -1.68
C THR A 153 5.54 18.19 -2.59
N ASP A 154 6.37 19.06 -2.01
CA ASP A 154 7.46 19.72 -2.73
C ASP A 154 8.68 18.78 -2.79
N PRO A 155 9.05 18.26 -3.98
CA PRO A 155 10.21 17.39 -4.11
C PRO A 155 11.55 18.10 -3.88
N LYS A 156 11.57 19.45 -3.84
CA LYS A 156 12.77 20.25 -3.51
C LYS A 156 12.91 20.52 -2.02
N SER A 157 11.87 20.23 -1.22
CA SER A 157 11.94 20.40 0.23
C SER A 157 13.06 19.54 0.82
N PRO A 158 13.90 20.08 1.71
CA PRO A 158 14.92 19.30 2.42
C PRO A 158 14.33 18.21 3.34
N ARG A 159 13.01 18.26 3.58
CA ARG A 159 12.26 17.25 4.35
C ARG A 159 11.71 16.12 3.46
N ALA A 160 11.72 16.30 2.14
CA ALA A 160 11.25 15.28 1.23
C ALA A 160 12.28 14.16 1.12
N THR A 161 11.97 13.01 1.74
CA THR A 161 12.81 11.81 1.62
C THR A 161 12.83 11.31 0.16
N PRO A 162 13.80 10.46 -0.24
CA PRO A 162 13.82 9.85 -1.57
C PRO A 162 12.50 9.18 -1.94
N TYR A 163 11.82 8.56 -0.97
CA TYR A 163 10.51 7.94 -1.18
C TYR A 163 9.43 8.99 -1.51
N TYR A 164 9.34 10.10 -0.76
CA TYR A 164 8.34 11.15 -1.01
C TYR A 164 8.56 11.81 -2.37
N LYS A 165 9.81 12.07 -2.73
CA LYS A 165 10.18 12.57 -4.08
C LYS A 165 9.75 11.59 -5.17
N SER A 166 10.05 10.29 -5.00
CA SER A 166 9.73 9.27 -5.99
C SER A 166 8.22 9.16 -6.24
N LYS A 167 7.40 9.15 -5.17
CA LYS A 167 5.94 9.10 -5.29
C LYS A 167 5.36 10.35 -5.94
N THR A 168 5.84 11.53 -5.52
CA THR A 168 5.38 12.81 -6.08
C THR A 168 5.70 12.92 -7.58
N LEU A 169 6.94 12.61 -7.96
CA LEU A 169 7.38 12.74 -9.35
C LEU A 169 6.74 11.68 -10.25
N ALA A 170 6.56 10.46 -9.76
CA ALA A 170 5.86 9.41 -10.51
C ALA A 170 4.38 9.77 -10.74
N GLU A 171 3.69 10.26 -9.71
CA GLU A 171 2.28 10.65 -9.84
C GLU A 171 2.11 11.85 -10.79
N ARG A 172 2.96 12.88 -10.66
CA ARG A 172 2.94 14.04 -11.59
C ARG A 172 3.21 13.61 -13.03
N ALA A 173 4.15 12.71 -13.25
CA ALA A 173 4.44 12.19 -14.59
C ALA A 173 3.26 11.38 -15.16
N ALA A 174 2.58 10.59 -14.32
CA ALA A 174 1.39 9.85 -14.72
C ALA A 174 0.26 10.79 -15.14
N TRP A 175 0.01 11.85 -14.38
CA TRP A 175 -0.97 12.89 -14.75
C TRP A 175 -0.61 13.60 -16.04
N GLY A 176 0.67 14.02 -16.21
CA GLY A 176 1.13 14.66 -17.45
C GLY A 176 0.86 13.80 -18.66
N PHE A 177 1.24 12.51 -18.61
CA PHE A 177 0.98 11.57 -19.70
C PHE A 177 -0.51 11.35 -19.95
N ALA A 178 -1.30 11.14 -18.88
CA ALA A 178 -2.73 10.89 -19.02
C ALA A 178 -3.46 12.08 -19.69
N HIS A 179 -3.10 13.31 -19.33
CA HIS A 179 -3.63 14.52 -19.96
C HIS A 179 -3.22 14.65 -21.44
N GLU A 180 -1.94 14.36 -21.75
CA GLU A 180 -1.40 14.45 -23.12
C GLU A 180 -2.14 13.51 -24.10
N VAL A 181 -2.46 12.29 -23.65
CA VAL A 181 -3.04 11.25 -24.54
C VAL A 181 -4.52 10.99 -24.32
N GLY A 182 -5.16 11.68 -23.38
CA GLY A 182 -6.57 11.48 -23.05
C GLY A 182 -6.87 10.15 -22.35
N LEU A 183 -5.91 9.61 -21.59
CA LEU A 183 -6.12 8.38 -20.82
C LEU A 183 -6.98 8.66 -19.57
N ASP A 184 -8.07 7.90 -19.39
CA ASP A 184 -8.85 7.97 -18.16
C ASP A 184 -8.04 7.39 -16.99
N LEU A 185 -7.57 8.27 -16.09
CA LEU A 185 -6.74 7.96 -14.95
C LEU A 185 -7.45 8.36 -13.65
N ALA A 186 -7.47 7.46 -12.67
CA ALA A 186 -7.78 7.77 -11.28
C ALA A 186 -6.56 7.45 -10.41
N VAL A 187 -6.32 8.23 -9.35
CA VAL A 187 -5.18 8.00 -8.46
C VAL A 187 -5.66 7.78 -7.03
N ILE A 188 -5.15 6.75 -6.40
CA ILE A 188 -5.37 6.47 -4.98
C ILE A 188 -4.11 6.82 -4.20
N ASN A 189 -4.25 7.67 -3.18
CA ASN A 189 -3.19 8.10 -2.28
C ASN A 189 -3.45 7.52 -0.87
N PRO A 190 -3.07 6.26 -0.61
CA PRO A 190 -3.26 5.66 0.70
C PRO A 190 -2.27 6.21 1.73
N SER A 191 -2.70 6.25 2.99
CA SER A 191 -1.81 6.37 4.15
C SER A 191 -1.09 5.05 4.42
N MET A 192 -0.47 4.87 5.59
CA MET A 192 0.19 3.62 5.96
C MET A 192 -0.81 2.47 5.94
N ILE A 193 -0.58 1.50 5.05
CA ILE A 193 -1.50 0.38 4.86
C ILE A 193 -1.20 -0.72 5.87
N LEU A 194 -2.15 -1.01 6.74
CA LEU A 194 -2.14 -2.10 7.70
C LEU A 194 -3.28 -3.08 7.40
N GLY A 195 -3.33 -4.20 8.11
CA GLY A 195 -4.39 -5.20 7.96
C GLY A 195 -3.84 -6.63 7.89
N PRO A 196 -4.69 -7.62 7.68
CA PRO A 196 -4.28 -9.02 7.71
C PRO A 196 -3.36 -9.35 6.53
N LEU A 197 -2.31 -10.12 6.80
CA LEU A 197 -1.41 -10.67 5.79
C LEU A 197 -2.07 -11.87 5.11
N LEU A 198 -1.84 -12.02 3.81
CA LEU A 198 -2.26 -13.19 3.05
C LEU A 198 -1.17 -14.27 3.02
N GLY A 199 0.05 -13.94 3.44
CA GLY A 199 1.21 -14.83 3.46
C GLY A 199 2.39 -14.18 4.18
N PRO A 200 3.56 -14.83 4.22
CA PRO A 200 4.69 -14.40 5.06
C PRO A 200 5.39 -13.13 4.56
N ASN A 201 5.10 -12.69 3.35
CA ASN A 201 5.71 -11.49 2.77
C ASN A 201 4.93 -10.24 3.17
N PHE A 202 5.58 -9.28 3.81
CA PHE A 202 4.98 -8.01 4.20
C PHE A 202 5.90 -6.83 3.88
N GLY A 203 5.28 -5.67 3.68
CA GLY A 203 5.99 -4.41 3.41
C GLY A 203 6.35 -3.65 4.69
N THR A 204 6.94 -2.48 4.52
CA THR A 204 7.46 -1.62 5.60
C THR A 204 6.38 -1.23 6.62
N SER A 205 5.14 -1.01 6.19
CA SER A 205 4.05 -0.61 7.10
C SER A 205 3.75 -1.68 8.15
N VAL A 206 3.57 -2.93 7.73
CA VAL A 206 3.40 -4.07 8.65
C VAL A 206 4.73 -4.38 9.35
N GLY A 207 5.86 -4.10 8.71
CA GLY A 207 7.21 -4.18 9.29
C GLY A 207 7.35 -3.37 10.58
N LEU A 208 6.70 -2.21 10.68
CA LEU A 208 6.68 -1.43 11.93
C LEU A 208 6.03 -2.23 13.08
N ILE A 209 4.87 -2.87 12.82
CA ILE A 209 4.20 -3.74 13.82
C ILE A 209 5.13 -4.91 14.21
N HIS A 210 5.73 -5.56 13.22
CA HIS A 210 6.68 -6.67 13.44
C HIS A 210 7.87 -6.22 14.32
N HIS A 211 8.50 -5.08 14.02
CA HIS A 211 9.63 -4.55 14.79
C HIS A 211 9.25 -4.19 16.23
N LEU A 212 8.06 -3.63 16.44
CA LEU A 212 7.54 -3.37 17.78
C LEU A 212 7.34 -4.67 18.57
N MET A 213 6.68 -5.67 17.97
CA MET A 213 6.36 -6.95 18.64
C MET A 213 7.57 -7.86 18.81
N THR A 214 8.66 -7.63 18.08
CA THR A 214 9.94 -8.37 18.23
C THR A 214 10.94 -7.65 19.12
N GLY A 215 10.59 -6.49 19.72
CA GLY A 215 11.43 -5.76 20.66
C GLY A 215 12.61 -5.02 20.00
N ARG A 216 12.49 -4.67 18.72
CA ARG A 216 13.57 -3.93 18.01
C ARG A 216 13.70 -2.47 18.47
N PHE A 217 12.63 -1.89 19.04
CA PHE A 217 12.64 -0.50 19.47
C PHE A 217 12.81 -0.39 21.00
N ASN A 218 13.77 0.45 21.43
CA ASN A 218 14.04 0.69 22.83
C ASN A 218 13.25 1.85 23.43
N GLY A 219 12.45 2.56 22.60
CA GLY A 219 11.66 3.69 23.06
C GLY A 219 10.73 4.24 21.99
N ILE A 220 9.88 5.18 22.38
CA ILE A 220 8.80 5.75 21.57
C ILE A 220 9.14 7.21 21.24
N PRO A 221 9.57 7.53 20.01
CA PRO A 221 9.72 8.92 19.57
C PRO A 221 8.36 9.58 19.38
N ARG A 222 8.32 10.91 19.44
CA ARG A 222 7.12 11.68 19.10
C ARG A 222 6.97 11.79 17.57
N PHE A 223 6.70 10.65 16.96
CA PHE A 223 6.43 10.45 15.54
C PHE A 223 4.98 9.98 15.38
N GLY A 224 4.29 10.48 14.34
CA GLY A 224 2.89 10.14 14.11
C GLY A 224 2.60 9.92 12.63
N PHE A 225 1.50 9.22 12.38
CA PHE A 225 1.06 8.84 11.03
C PHE A 225 -0.44 8.51 11.03
N SER A 226 -1.00 8.44 9.84
CA SER A 226 -2.34 7.89 9.60
C SER A 226 -2.23 6.48 9.07
N VAL A 227 -3.22 5.63 9.37
CA VAL A 227 -3.31 4.27 8.83
C VAL A 227 -4.62 4.04 8.10
N VAL A 228 -4.60 3.05 7.21
CA VAL A 228 -5.78 2.56 6.52
C VAL A 228 -5.71 1.04 6.40
N ASP A 229 -6.87 0.37 6.45
CA ASP A 229 -6.92 -1.07 6.26
C ASP A 229 -6.70 -1.45 4.79
N VAL A 230 -5.90 -2.48 4.56
CA VAL A 230 -5.61 -2.99 3.21
C VAL A 230 -6.87 -3.42 2.46
N ARG A 231 -7.87 -3.94 3.18
CA ARG A 231 -9.16 -4.37 2.61
C ARG A 231 -9.98 -3.16 2.15
N ASP A 232 -9.93 -2.06 2.89
CA ASP A 232 -10.61 -0.80 2.55
C ASP A 232 -9.86 -0.06 1.45
N THR A 233 -8.53 -0.16 1.45
CA THR A 233 -7.70 0.37 0.37
C THR A 233 -7.98 -0.38 -0.94
N ALA A 234 -8.13 -1.70 -0.89
CA ALA A 234 -8.52 -2.50 -2.06
C ALA A 234 -9.92 -2.13 -2.57
N ASP A 235 -10.90 -1.96 -1.68
CA ASP A 235 -12.26 -1.50 -2.02
C ASP A 235 -12.23 -0.12 -2.71
N ALA A 236 -11.39 0.82 -2.22
CA ALA A 236 -11.23 2.13 -2.84
C ALA A 236 -10.73 2.05 -4.28
N HIS A 237 -9.78 1.17 -4.58
CA HIS A 237 -9.29 0.96 -5.96
C HIS A 237 -10.39 0.43 -6.88
N ILE A 238 -11.17 -0.53 -6.40
CA ILE A 238 -12.26 -1.12 -7.20
C ILE A 238 -13.39 -0.09 -7.43
N ARG A 239 -13.72 0.70 -6.41
CA ARG A 239 -14.67 1.81 -6.55
C ARG A 239 -14.19 2.87 -7.53
N ALA A 240 -12.93 3.27 -7.44
CA ALA A 240 -12.35 4.23 -8.38
C ALA A 240 -12.27 3.68 -9.81
N MET A 241 -12.10 2.37 -9.99
CA MET A 241 -12.12 1.71 -11.28
C MET A 241 -13.47 1.84 -11.99
N THR A 242 -14.57 1.70 -11.24
CA THR A 242 -15.92 1.59 -11.81
C THR A 242 -16.77 2.84 -11.67
N ASN A 243 -16.46 3.75 -10.74
CA ASN A 243 -17.24 4.98 -10.54
C ASN A 243 -16.97 5.99 -11.66
N PRO A 244 -17.99 6.43 -12.43
CA PRO A 244 -17.80 7.42 -13.50
C PRO A 244 -17.17 8.73 -13.02
N ALA A 245 -17.47 9.16 -11.79
CA ALA A 245 -16.95 10.40 -11.22
C ALA A 245 -15.49 10.30 -10.72
N ALA A 246 -14.82 9.15 -10.88
CA ALA A 246 -13.45 8.98 -10.44
C ALA A 246 -12.42 9.32 -11.51
N GLY A 247 -12.80 9.39 -12.78
CA GLY A 247 -11.91 9.75 -13.88
C GLY A 247 -11.37 11.16 -13.73
N GLY A 248 -10.06 11.33 -13.91
CA GLY A 248 -9.36 12.60 -13.74
C GLY A 248 -9.14 13.02 -12.28
N GLU A 249 -9.43 12.16 -11.32
CA GLU A 249 -9.44 12.50 -9.91
C GLU A 249 -8.42 11.72 -9.09
N ARG A 250 -7.90 12.36 -8.02
CA ARG A 250 -7.09 11.70 -6.99
C ARG A 250 -7.88 11.63 -5.69
N PHE A 251 -7.63 10.56 -4.92
CA PHE A 251 -8.36 10.27 -3.69
C PHE A 251 -7.41 9.87 -2.57
N ILE A 252 -7.43 10.64 -1.49
CA ILE A 252 -6.76 10.25 -0.24
C ILE A 252 -7.59 9.16 0.44
N ILE A 253 -6.95 8.05 0.74
CA ILE A 253 -7.54 6.90 1.43
C ILE A 253 -6.82 6.74 2.76
N SER A 254 -7.44 7.24 3.83
CA SER A 254 -6.78 7.36 5.14
C SER A 254 -7.78 7.34 6.28
N GLY A 255 -7.38 6.73 7.40
CA GLY A 255 -8.00 6.96 8.69
C GLY A 255 -7.41 8.20 9.39
N ARG A 256 -7.72 8.35 10.69
CA ARG A 256 -7.23 9.49 11.48
C ARG A 256 -5.72 9.40 11.70
N PHE A 257 -5.12 10.55 11.97
CA PHE A 257 -3.74 10.66 12.43
C PHE A 257 -3.62 10.30 13.91
N PHE A 258 -2.55 9.62 14.30
CA PHE A 258 -2.19 9.38 15.69
C PHE A 258 -0.67 9.23 15.88
N TRP A 259 -0.22 9.41 17.11
CA TRP A 259 1.18 9.26 17.50
C TRP A 259 1.53 7.79 17.70
N LEU A 260 2.78 7.40 17.47
CA LEU A 260 3.28 6.02 17.65
C LEU A 260 2.93 5.43 19.02
N LYS A 261 2.89 6.28 20.07
CA LYS A 261 2.45 5.89 21.42
C LYS A 261 1.06 5.23 21.42
N HIS A 262 0.13 5.72 20.59
CA HIS A 262 -1.21 5.13 20.51
C HIS A 262 -1.16 3.72 19.91
N LEU A 263 -0.39 3.52 18.84
CA LEU A 263 -0.20 2.19 18.24
C LEU A 263 0.40 1.20 19.24
N VAL A 264 1.43 1.61 19.99
CA VAL A 264 2.03 0.78 21.05
C VAL A 264 1.00 0.44 22.13
N ALA A 265 0.15 1.39 22.55
CA ALA A 265 -0.90 1.14 23.52
C ALA A 265 -1.94 0.14 23.03
N VAL A 266 -2.36 0.22 21.77
CA VAL A 266 -3.28 -0.75 21.15
C VAL A 266 -2.67 -2.16 21.13
N LEU A 267 -1.39 -2.28 20.75
CA LEU A 267 -0.69 -3.57 20.76
C LEU A 267 -0.57 -4.14 22.18
N ALA A 268 -0.17 -3.33 23.17
CA ALA A 268 -0.02 -3.76 24.56
C ALA A 268 -1.34 -4.27 25.16
N HIS A 269 -2.43 -3.55 24.86
CA HIS A 269 -3.77 -3.92 25.34
C HIS A 269 -4.30 -5.20 24.67
N SER A 270 -4.08 -5.31 23.33
CA SER A 270 -4.65 -6.42 22.54
C SER A 270 -3.82 -7.70 22.61
N PHE A 271 -2.53 -7.59 22.91
CA PHE A 271 -1.58 -8.71 22.93
C PHE A 271 -0.72 -8.66 24.21
N PRO A 272 -1.31 -8.88 25.41
CA PRO A 272 -0.61 -8.75 26.68
C PRO A 272 0.60 -9.68 26.80
N ASP A 273 0.56 -10.86 26.17
CA ASP A 273 1.67 -11.81 26.15
C ASP A 273 2.91 -11.30 25.40
N HIS A 274 2.76 -10.28 24.56
CA HIS A 274 3.85 -9.63 23.84
C HIS A 274 4.22 -8.25 24.43
N ALA A 275 3.50 -7.78 25.46
CA ALA A 275 3.65 -6.43 26.01
C ALA A 275 5.06 -6.15 26.54
N SER A 276 5.75 -7.14 27.09
CA SER A 276 7.13 -7.01 27.60
C SER A 276 8.17 -6.66 26.52
N ARG A 277 7.88 -6.90 25.25
CA ARG A 277 8.76 -6.57 24.12
C ARG A 277 8.50 -5.19 23.54
N LEU A 278 7.33 -4.62 23.83
CA LEU A 278 6.97 -3.30 23.32
C LEU A 278 7.77 -2.21 24.04
N PRO A 279 8.17 -1.14 23.33
CA PRO A 279 8.89 -0.05 23.96
C PRO A 279 8.00 0.68 24.99
N SER A 280 8.54 1.01 26.16
CA SER A 280 7.80 1.67 27.24
C SER A 280 8.22 3.12 27.48
N GLY A 281 9.45 3.48 27.14
CA GLY A 281 10.01 4.81 27.38
C GLY A 281 9.83 5.76 26.22
N VAL A 282 9.82 7.08 26.51
CA VAL A 282 9.86 8.13 25.49
C VAL A 282 11.30 8.39 25.06
N VAL A 283 11.55 8.53 23.79
CA VAL A 283 12.85 8.94 23.22
C VAL A 283 12.76 10.40 22.83
N SER A 284 13.73 11.22 23.29
CA SER A 284 13.81 12.62 22.89
C SER A 284 14.20 12.78 21.42
N ASP A 285 13.81 13.91 20.83
CA ASP A 285 14.18 14.24 19.44
C ASP A 285 15.70 14.25 19.22
N GLU A 286 16.47 14.66 20.23
CA GLU A 286 17.94 14.69 20.17
C GLU A 286 18.52 13.29 20.00
N ILE A 287 18.01 12.33 20.77
CA ILE A 287 18.42 10.92 20.67
C ILE A 287 18.10 10.40 19.26
N VAL A 288 16.89 10.69 18.74
CA VAL A 288 16.52 10.26 17.37
C VAL A 288 17.43 10.88 16.32
N ARG A 289 17.81 12.18 16.48
CA ARG A 289 18.76 12.85 15.56
C ARG A 289 20.15 12.22 15.61
N VAL A 290 20.60 11.82 16.79
CA VAL A 290 21.90 11.10 16.93
C VAL A 290 21.79 9.71 16.28
N MET A 291 20.73 8.96 16.54
CA MET A 291 20.50 7.65 15.92
C MET A 291 20.44 7.74 14.41
N ALA A 292 19.82 8.78 13.85
CA ALA A 292 19.72 8.98 12.40
C ALA A 292 21.07 9.14 11.67
N GLN A 293 22.17 9.34 12.38
CA GLN A 293 23.51 9.36 11.78
C GLN A 293 23.95 7.96 11.31
N SER A 294 23.52 6.90 12.00
CA SER A 294 23.93 5.53 11.73
C SER A 294 22.75 4.58 11.43
N ASP A 295 21.55 4.87 11.92
CA ASP A 295 20.36 4.04 11.76
C ASP A 295 19.47 4.53 10.61
N PRO A 296 19.30 3.73 9.52
CA PRO A 296 18.43 4.08 8.40
C PRO A 296 16.96 4.28 8.81
N ASP A 297 16.44 3.53 9.78
CA ASP A 297 15.05 3.65 10.23
C ASP A 297 14.83 4.99 10.96
N ALA A 298 15.75 5.39 11.83
CA ALA A 298 15.73 6.71 12.48
C ALA A 298 15.83 7.85 11.45
N ARG A 299 16.60 7.66 10.38
CA ARG A 299 16.76 8.63 9.29
C ARG A 299 15.47 8.89 8.53
N THR A 300 14.57 7.91 8.45
CA THR A 300 13.28 8.08 7.77
C THR A 300 12.31 8.96 8.55
N ILE A 301 12.36 8.95 9.88
CA ILE A 301 11.38 9.63 10.75
C ILE A 301 11.87 10.96 11.31
N VAL A 302 13.17 11.24 11.27
CA VAL A 302 13.76 12.44 11.91
C VAL A 302 13.15 13.75 11.44
N HIS A 303 12.72 13.83 10.19
CA HIS A 303 12.08 15.02 9.60
C HIS A 303 10.59 15.14 9.89
N GLU A 304 9.99 14.11 10.50
CA GLU A 304 8.57 14.05 10.83
C GLU A 304 8.29 14.17 12.34
N LEU A 305 9.35 14.24 13.15
CA LEU A 305 9.22 14.39 14.60
C LEU A 305 8.39 15.62 14.94
N ASN A 306 7.42 15.47 15.85
CA ASN A 306 6.51 16.51 16.34
C ASN A 306 5.61 17.16 15.28
N ARG A 307 5.47 16.57 14.09
CA ARG A 307 4.64 17.13 13.04
C ARG A 307 3.29 16.44 12.97
N ASP A 308 2.24 17.24 12.85
CA ASP A 308 0.94 16.75 12.42
C ASP A 308 0.93 16.71 10.88
N LEU A 309 0.87 15.50 10.34
CA LEU A 309 0.81 15.23 8.91
C LEU A 309 -0.55 14.61 8.53
N SER A 310 -1.59 14.92 9.30
CA SER A 310 -2.94 14.44 9.05
C SER A 310 -3.43 14.83 7.65
N VAL A 311 -4.28 13.99 7.10
CA VAL A 311 -4.88 14.16 5.77
C VAL A 311 -6.39 13.96 5.85
N SER A 312 -7.12 14.50 4.89
CA SER A 312 -8.58 14.36 4.80
C SER A 312 -8.98 13.38 3.70
N ALA A 313 -9.74 12.35 4.07
CA ALA A 313 -10.36 11.41 3.11
C ALA A 313 -11.81 11.81 2.75
N ALA A 314 -12.22 13.04 3.04
CA ALA A 314 -13.61 13.51 2.83
C ALA A 314 -14.07 13.35 1.37
N LYS A 315 -13.18 13.54 0.40
CA LYS A 315 -13.46 13.35 -1.02
C LYS A 315 -13.77 11.90 -1.36
N ALA A 316 -12.97 10.95 -0.86
CA ALA A 316 -13.22 9.52 -1.06
C ALA A 316 -14.57 9.09 -0.46
N HIS A 317 -14.92 9.57 0.72
CA HIS A 317 -16.24 9.30 1.31
C HIS A 317 -17.38 9.84 0.46
N ARG A 318 -17.26 11.07 -0.03
CA ARG A 318 -18.31 11.74 -0.81
C ARG A 318 -18.46 11.18 -2.22
N VAL A 319 -17.34 10.99 -2.94
CA VAL A 319 -17.36 10.65 -4.37
C VAL A 319 -17.43 9.14 -4.58
N LEU A 320 -16.61 8.37 -3.86
CA LEU A 320 -16.56 6.92 -4.02
C LEU A 320 -17.57 6.17 -3.13
N GLY A 321 -18.23 6.86 -2.19
CA GLY A 321 -19.03 6.19 -1.15
C GLY A 321 -18.18 5.25 -0.28
N TRP A 322 -16.86 5.47 -0.26
CA TRP A 322 -15.91 4.64 0.45
C TRP A 322 -16.13 4.71 1.97
N ARG A 323 -15.85 3.61 2.67
CA ARG A 323 -15.92 3.50 4.13
C ARG A 323 -14.65 2.88 4.65
N LEU A 324 -14.27 3.24 5.88
CA LEU A 324 -13.07 2.72 6.53
C LEU A 324 -13.41 1.94 7.80
N ARG A 325 -12.59 0.95 8.10
CA ARG A 325 -12.56 0.26 9.40
C ARG A 325 -11.85 1.12 10.43
N PRO A 326 -12.21 0.97 11.73
CA PRO A 326 -11.44 1.60 12.81
C PRO A 326 -9.97 1.20 12.74
N GLU A 327 -9.07 2.15 12.98
CA GLU A 327 -7.60 1.93 12.91
C GLU A 327 -7.11 0.85 13.87
N GLU A 328 -7.72 0.74 15.04
CA GLU A 328 -7.39 -0.30 16.02
C GLU A 328 -7.66 -1.71 15.49
N GLN A 329 -8.71 -1.86 14.67
CA GLN A 329 -8.98 -3.13 13.99
C GLN A 329 -7.89 -3.47 12.97
N CYS A 330 -7.38 -2.46 12.25
CA CYS A 330 -6.29 -2.64 11.29
C CYS A 330 -5.00 -3.07 11.97
N ILE A 331 -4.66 -2.39 13.09
CA ILE A 331 -3.47 -2.69 13.90
C ILE A 331 -3.56 -4.13 14.44
N ARG A 332 -4.70 -4.51 15.06
CA ARG A 332 -4.91 -5.86 15.58
C ARG A 332 -4.84 -6.93 14.51
N ALA A 333 -5.45 -6.68 13.35
CA ALA A 333 -5.43 -7.64 12.24
C ALA A 333 -4.02 -7.88 11.70
N SER A 334 -3.18 -6.83 11.60
CA SER A 334 -1.76 -6.97 11.23
C SER A 334 -0.99 -7.79 12.25
N ALA A 335 -1.10 -7.44 13.53
CA ALA A 335 -0.40 -8.13 14.61
C ALA A 335 -0.82 -9.60 14.70
N GLN A 336 -2.13 -9.88 14.66
CA GLN A 336 -2.64 -11.24 14.70
C GLN A 336 -2.12 -12.08 13.54
N SER A 337 -2.13 -11.56 12.31
CA SER A 337 -1.62 -12.30 11.15
C SER A 337 -0.12 -12.57 11.23
N LEU A 338 0.67 -11.67 11.83
CA LEU A 338 2.09 -11.93 12.09
C LEU A 338 2.29 -13.07 13.10
N ILE A 339 1.45 -13.15 14.13
CA ILE A 339 1.46 -14.24 15.11
C ILE A 339 1.03 -15.56 14.44
N ASP A 340 -0.11 -15.56 13.71
CA ASP A 340 -0.66 -16.76 13.05
C ASP A 340 0.31 -17.35 12.02
N LEU A 341 1.09 -16.50 11.35
CA LEU A 341 2.12 -16.91 10.39
C LEU A 341 3.44 -17.30 11.04
N GLY A 342 3.55 -17.21 12.37
CA GLY A 342 4.78 -17.54 13.09
C GLY A 342 5.92 -16.56 12.85
N LEU A 343 5.62 -15.31 12.50
CA LEU A 343 6.62 -14.27 12.21
C LEU A 343 7.01 -13.46 13.44
N VAL A 344 6.27 -13.59 14.54
CA VAL A 344 6.58 -13.01 15.86
C VAL A 344 6.85 -14.16 16.83
N PRO A 345 7.95 -14.14 17.61
CA PRO A 345 8.24 -15.17 18.60
C PRO A 345 7.12 -15.30 19.64
N THR A 346 6.84 -16.50 20.11
CA THR A 346 5.90 -16.74 21.22
C THR A 346 6.38 -16.03 22.50
N SER A 347 5.48 -15.84 23.47
CA SER A 347 5.80 -15.22 24.77
C SER A 347 6.98 -15.87 25.49
N ASN A 348 7.23 -17.17 25.27
CA ASN A 348 8.31 -17.95 25.88
C ASN A 348 9.65 -17.89 25.13
N GLY A 349 9.77 -17.03 24.09
CA GLY A 349 11.01 -16.85 23.34
C GLY A 349 11.31 -17.96 22.32
N GLU A 350 10.48 -18.97 22.22
CA GLU A 350 10.62 -20.01 21.21
C GLU A 350 10.19 -19.49 19.83
N PRO A 351 10.91 -19.87 18.74
CA PRO A 351 10.43 -19.60 17.39
C PRO A 351 9.03 -20.22 17.24
N ALA A 352 8.08 -19.43 16.74
CA ALA A 352 6.70 -19.89 16.58
C ALA A 352 6.68 -21.12 15.67
N THR A 353 6.29 -22.26 16.20
CA THR A 353 6.06 -23.47 15.41
C THR A 353 4.87 -23.21 14.49
N ARG A 354 5.09 -23.38 13.18
CA ARG A 354 4.02 -23.30 12.17
C ARG A 354 2.85 -24.21 12.61
N ARG A 355 1.75 -23.62 13.02
CA ARG A 355 0.50 -24.39 13.12
C ARG A 355 0.05 -24.73 11.70
N PRO A 356 -0.22 -26.00 11.39
CA PRO A 356 -0.83 -26.33 10.11
C PRO A 356 -2.17 -25.59 10.02
N VAL A 357 -2.40 -24.90 8.90
CA VAL A 357 -3.72 -24.31 8.59
C VAL A 357 -4.67 -25.50 8.41
N THR A 358 -5.44 -25.79 9.43
CA THR A 358 -6.57 -26.72 9.30
C THR A 358 -7.64 -26.03 8.49
N ALA A 359 -7.88 -26.53 7.28
CA ALA A 359 -9.05 -26.18 6.49
C ALA A 359 -10.30 -26.61 7.28
N SER A 360 -11.13 -25.65 7.64
CA SER A 360 -12.50 -25.84 8.13
C SER A 360 -13.46 -25.07 7.24
#